data_3351f7b1a3bdc80650ebc2f724fc3c33
#
_entry.id   3351f7b1a3bdc80650ebc2f724fc3c33
#
_cell.length_a   1.000
_cell.length_b   1.000
_cell.length_c   1.000
_cell.angle_alpha   90.00
_cell.angle_beta   90.00
_cell.angle_gamma   90.00
#
_symmetry.space_group_name_H-M   'P 1'
#
loop_
_entity.id
_entity.type
_entity.pdbx_description
1 polymer ?
#
loop_
_entity_poly.entity_id
_entity_poly.type
_entity_poly.pdbx_seq_one_letter_code
_entity_poly.pdbx_strand_id
1 'polypeptide(L)'
;SIILDITMSVFEKKTQGNYQYINQRDPEFIDVSYQNETGRRDFTKAISQYIDMGAYKYEYFTNKVYQCIFLEKAKEYQRILGLSNRSNLRDTMYTEVLRCITAVEKGAAYELEKEFNRLGRKLNKEEASAAIESLATHPFTTPFIEQARTKMASRDLSFRDAEHKKLGQYIRSVDPEDFERFLGEKSKSLEQQIKEHRDVFLRLKDK
;
A
#
# COMPACT_ATOMS: atom_id res chain seq x y z
N SER A 1 29.42 -12.97 -0.08
CA SER A 1 30.22 -12.42 -1.13
C SER A 1 30.13 -10.90 -1.07
N ILE A 2 31.26 -10.24 -1.27
CA ILE A 2 31.50 -8.81 -0.98
C ILE A 2 30.44 -7.88 -1.63
N ILE A 3 29.93 -8.20 -2.80
CA ILE A 3 28.90 -7.37 -3.48
C ILE A 3 27.56 -7.45 -2.75
N LEU A 4 27.19 -8.63 -2.23
CA LEU A 4 25.96 -8.79 -1.45
C LEU A 4 26.06 -8.05 -0.10
N ASP A 5 27.23 -8.08 0.54
CA ASP A 5 27.47 -7.40 1.82
C ASP A 5 27.50 -5.87 1.67
N ILE A 6 28.04 -5.35 0.56
CA ILE A 6 28.01 -3.92 0.26
C ILE A 6 26.59 -3.46 -0.05
N THR A 7 25.83 -4.23 -0.82
CA THR A 7 24.42 -3.92 -1.12
C THR A 7 23.58 -3.95 0.14
N MET A 8 23.75 -4.95 1.00
CA MET A 8 23.06 -5.04 2.30
C MET A 8 23.43 -3.87 3.23
N SER A 9 24.70 -3.52 3.34
CA SER A 9 25.16 -2.38 4.17
C SER A 9 24.64 -1.03 3.67
N VAL A 10 24.55 -0.82 2.36
CA VAL A 10 23.97 0.38 1.75
C VAL A 10 22.45 0.40 1.97
N PHE A 11 21.81 -0.75 1.85
CA PHE A 11 20.39 -0.92 2.19
C PHE A 11 20.10 -0.60 3.66
N GLU A 12 20.83 -1.18 4.60
CA GLU A 12 20.63 -0.95 6.05
C GLU A 12 20.81 0.50 6.45
N LYS A 13 21.80 1.21 5.91
CA LYS A 13 22.06 2.62 6.21
C LYS A 13 21.03 3.57 5.58
N LYS A 14 20.51 3.27 4.41
CA LYS A 14 19.46 4.08 3.75
C LYS A 14 18.07 3.78 4.29
N THR A 15 17.80 2.58 4.80
CA THR A 15 16.48 2.20 5.32
C THR A 15 16.09 2.89 6.60
N GLN A 16 17.02 3.26 7.48
CA GLN A 16 16.71 3.97 8.72
C GLN A 16 16.28 5.43 8.52
N GLY A 17 16.52 6.04 7.34
CA GLY A 17 16.24 7.45 7.10
C GLY A 17 15.37 7.82 5.90
N ASN A 18 15.20 6.97 4.90
CA ASN A 18 14.81 7.42 3.56
C ASN A 18 13.70 6.67 2.83
N TYR A 19 12.82 5.92 3.50
CA TYR A 19 11.62 5.39 2.82
C TYR A 19 10.69 6.48 2.27
N GLN A 20 10.82 7.70 2.75
CA GLN A 20 10.06 8.86 2.27
C GLN A 20 10.33 9.23 0.80
N TYR A 21 11.34 8.63 0.16
CA TYR A 21 11.85 9.07 -1.13
C TYR A 21 11.68 8.10 -2.29
N ILE A 22 10.97 6.98 -2.11
CA ILE A 22 10.80 5.95 -3.14
C ILE A 22 10.22 6.50 -4.45
N ASN A 23 9.31 7.47 -4.36
CA ASN A 23 8.59 8.00 -5.50
C ASN A 23 8.92 9.46 -5.81
N GLN A 24 10.05 9.98 -5.31
CA GLN A 24 10.39 11.41 -5.45
C GLN A 24 10.54 11.86 -6.90
N ARG A 25 10.78 10.94 -7.83
CA ARG A 25 10.88 11.25 -9.26
C ARG A 25 9.59 11.01 -10.03
N ASP A 26 8.63 10.36 -9.41
CA ASP A 26 7.35 10.10 -10.04
C ASP A 26 6.49 11.36 -9.98
N PRO A 27 6.24 12.04 -11.12
CA PRO A 27 5.44 13.26 -11.15
C PRO A 27 3.99 13.02 -10.69
N GLU A 28 3.52 11.78 -10.73
CA GLU A 28 2.16 11.41 -10.35
C GLU A 28 2.02 11.05 -8.86
N PHE A 29 3.15 10.92 -8.14
CA PHE A 29 3.14 10.44 -6.75
C PHE A 29 2.24 11.27 -5.83
N ILE A 30 2.28 12.59 -5.96
CA ILE A 30 1.47 13.50 -5.13
C ILE A 30 -0.02 13.30 -5.40
N ASP A 31 -0.40 13.22 -6.68
CA ASP A 31 -1.80 13.03 -7.07
C ASP A 31 -2.31 11.67 -6.64
N VAL A 32 -1.52 10.62 -6.83
CA VAL A 32 -1.85 9.26 -6.40
C VAL A 32 -1.93 9.15 -4.87
N SER A 33 -1.04 9.81 -4.14
CA SER A 33 -1.09 9.84 -2.66
C SER A 33 -2.37 10.51 -2.16
N TYR A 34 -2.79 11.59 -2.80
CA TYR A 34 -4.06 12.25 -2.48
C TYR A 34 -5.27 11.35 -2.78
N GLN A 35 -5.28 10.68 -3.95
CA GLN A 35 -6.33 9.72 -4.30
C GLN A 35 -6.37 8.54 -3.34
N ASN A 36 -5.20 8.07 -2.89
CA ASN A 36 -5.08 7.00 -1.93
C ASN A 36 -5.66 7.41 -0.56
N GLU A 37 -5.38 8.62 -0.08
CA GLU A 37 -5.95 9.13 1.16
C GLU A 37 -7.47 9.29 1.06
N THR A 38 -7.98 9.73 -0.09
CA THR A 38 -9.42 9.83 -0.35
C THR A 38 -10.07 8.45 -0.35
N GLY A 39 -9.50 7.47 -1.07
CA GLY A 39 -10.00 6.09 -1.07
C GLY A 39 -10.03 5.47 0.33
N ARG A 40 -9.01 5.74 1.14
CA ARG A 40 -8.97 5.31 2.54
C ARG A 40 -10.09 5.93 3.38
N ARG A 41 -10.39 7.22 3.20
CA ARG A 41 -11.51 7.88 3.90
C ARG A 41 -12.84 7.28 3.50
N ASP A 42 -13.06 7.04 2.22
CA ASP A 42 -14.30 6.41 1.70
C ASP A 42 -14.48 5.01 2.29
N PHE A 43 -13.42 4.20 2.30
CA PHE A 43 -13.42 2.87 2.90
C PHE A 43 -13.69 2.92 4.41
N THR A 44 -13.04 3.82 5.14
CA THR A 44 -13.25 4.01 6.58
C THR A 44 -14.69 4.41 6.89
N LYS A 45 -15.28 5.28 6.05
CA LYS A 45 -16.68 5.68 6.14
C LYS A 45 -17.61 4.48 5.91
N ALA A 46 -17.34 3.67 4.88
CA ALA A 46 -18.11 2.46 4.60
C ALA A 46 -18.07 1.45 5.77
N ILE A 47 -16.89 1.23 6.35
CA ILE A 47 -16.71 0.39 7.55
C ILE A 47 -17.58 0.92 8.70
N SER A 48 -17.60 2.24 8.91
CA SER A 48 -18.42 2.86 9.95
C SER A 48 -19.91 2.65 9.73
N GLN A 49 -20.38 2.85 8.51
CA GLN A 49 -21.79 2.87 8.15
C GLN A 49 -22.38 1.46 8.04
N TYR A 50 -21.65 0.53 7.44
CA TYR A 50 -22.22 -0.73 6.97
C TYR A 50 -21.82 -1.94 7.82
N ILE A 51 -20.88 -1.83 8.76
CA ILE A 51 -20.41 -2.96 9.57
C ILE A 51 -20.80 -2.81 11.03
N ASP A 52 -21.45 -3.86 11.57
CA ASP A 52 -21.83 -3.97 12.99
C ASP A 52 -20.73 -4.64 13.79
N MET A 53 -19.77 -3.84 14.22
CA MET A 53 -18.64 -4.25 15.07
C MET A 53 -18.16 -3.07 15.91
N GLY A 54 -17.47 -3.36 17.02
CA GLY A 54 -16.83 -2.35 17.86
C GLY A 54 -15.68 -1.59 17.14
N ALA A 55 -15.02 -0.68 17.86
CA ALA A 55 -14.02 0.23 17.31
C ALA A 55 -12.84 -0.48 16.60
N TYR A 56 -12.50 -1.71 17.02
CA TYR A 56 -11.41 -2.47 16.40
C TYR A 56 -11.67 -2.86 14.93
N LYS A 57 -12.90 -2.68 14.40
CA LYS A 57 -13.25 -2.95 13.01
C LYS A 57 -12.34 -2.21 12.01
N TYR A 58 -11.95 -0.99 12.32
CA TYR A 58 -11.09 -0.19 11.43
C TYR A 58 -9.71 -0.82 11.23
N GLU A 59 -9.08 -1.26 12.31
CA GLU A 59 -7.81 -1.97 12.24
C GLU A 59 -7.98 -3.33 11.55
N TYR A 60 -9.04 -4.05 11.89
CA TYR A 60 -9.30 -5.36 11.34
C TYR A 60 -9.46 -5.32 9.82
N PHE A 61 -10.33 -4.46 9.29
CA PHE A 61 -10.60 -4.41 7.85
C PHE A 61 -9.48 -3.72 7.06
N THR A 62 -8.75 -2.78 7.65
CA THR A 62 -7.51 -2.27 7.06
C THR A 62 -6.51 -3.41 6.90
N ASN A 63 -6.27 -4.21 7.93
CA ASN A 63 -5.41 -5.38 7.83
C ASN A 63 -5.93 -6.43 6.84
N LYS A 64 -7.26 -6.58 6.69
CA LYS A 64 -7.86 -7.48 5.72
C LYS A 64 -7.49 -7.08 4.29
N VAL A 65 -7.57 -5.79 3.94
CA VAL A 65 -7.13 -5.28 2.64
C VAL A 65 -5.65 -5.58 2.42
N TYR A 66 -4.79 -5.30 3.40
CA TYR A 66 -3.35 -5.62 3.30
C TYR A 66 -3.09 -7.13 3.12
N GLN A 67 -3.80 -7.98 3.84
CA GLN A 67 -3.70 -9.43 3.69
C GLN A 67 -4.18 -9.90 2.30
N CYS A 68 -5.22 -9.30 1.75
CA CYS A 68 -5.69 -9.59 0.40
C CYS A 68 -4.66 -9.19 -0.67
N ILE A 69 -3.92 -8.09 -0.46
CA ILE A 69 -2.94 -7.60 -1.43
C ILE A 69 -1.56 -8.23 -1.19
N PHE A 70 -1.05 -8.22 0.04
CA PHE A 70 0.34 -8.57 0.36
C PHE A 70 0.49 -9.87 1.15
N LEU A 71 -0.60 -10.57 1.47
CA LEU A 71 -0.64 -11.76 2.34
C LEU A 71 -0.15 -11.50 3.78
N GLU A 72 0.03 -10.24 4.15
CA GLU A 72 0.59 -9.77 5.42
C GLU A 72 -0.27 -8.64 5.98
N LYS A 73 -0.30 -8.50 7.31
CA LYS A 73 -0.93 -7.35 7.96
C LYS A 73 -0.04 -6.11 7.83
N ALA A 74 -0.62 -4.92 7.89
CA ALA A 74 0.13 -3.67 7.80
C ALA A 74 1.27 -3.57 8.84
N LYS A 75 1.01 -3.92 10.10
CA LYS A 75 2.03 -3.92 11.16
C LYS A 75 3.10 -5.00 10.98
N GLU A 76 2.75 -6.15 10.40
CA GLU A 76 3.69 -7.21 10.04
C GLU A 76 4.64 -6.69 8.96
N TYR A 77 4.09 -6.07 7.94
CA TYR A 77 4.87 -5.49 6.85
C TYR A 77 5.78 -4.35 7.33
N GLN A 78 5.29 -3.46 8.19
CA GLN A 78 6.13 -2.42 8.81
C GLN A 78 7.35 -3.01 9.55
N ARG A 79 7.16 -4.12 10.28
CA ARG A 79 8.25 -4.80 10.99
C ARG A 79 9.25 -5.42 10.04
N ILE A 80 8.78 -6.05 8.95
CA ILE A 80 9.66 -6.59 7.90
C ILE A 80 10.58 -5.50 7.35
N LEU A 81 10.06 -4.31 7.12
CA LEU A 81 10.82 -3.17 6.60
C LEU A 81 11.62 -2.39 7.68
N GLY A 82 11.56 -2.82 8.94
CA GLY A 82 12.22 -2.11 10.04
C GLY A 82 11.70 -0.68 10.28
N LEU A 83 10.46 -0.39 9.88
CA LEU A 83 9.88 0.94 10.01
C LEU A 83 9.47 1.24 11.46
N SER A 84 9.63 2.49 11.87
CA SER A 84 9.10 2.94 13.15
C SER A 84 7.57 2.87 13.19
N ASN A 85 7.00 2.72 14.40
CA ASN A 85 5.54 2.69 14.58
C ASN A 85 4.83 3.97 14.14
N ARG A 86 5.57 5.08 13.96
CA ARG A 86 5.03 6.37 13.50
C ARG A 86 5.12 6.55 11.99
N SER A 87 5.86 5.69 11.30
CA SER A 87 6.02 5.76 9.85
C SER A 87 4.76 5.28 9.16
N ASN A 88 4.34 5.99 8.13
CA ASN A 88 3.26 5.54 7.27
C ASN A 88 3.82 4.52 6.26
N LEU A 89 3.34 3.28 6.31
CA LEU A 89 3.78 2.22 5.40
C LEU A 89 3.56 2.58 3.92
N ARG A 90 2.50 3.34 3.61
CA ARG A 90 2.16 3.72 2.23
C ARG A 90 3.18 4.66 1.59
N ASP A 91 3.88 5.47 2.40
CA ASP A 91 4.91 6.38 1.90
C ASP A 91 6.13 5.62 1.33
N THR A 92 6.24 4.33 1.64
CA THR A 92 7.31 3.45 1.12
C THR A 92 6.91 2.70 -0.17
N MET A 93 5.68 2.85 -0.64
CA MET A 93 5.15 2.05 -1.74
C MET A 93 5.24 2.80 -3.07
N TYR A 94 5.44 2.06 -4.15
CA TYR A 94 5.38 2.59 -5.50
C TYR A 94 3.97 3.11 -5.84
N THR A 95 3.92 4.07 -6.75
CA THR A 95 2.68 4.71 -7.21
C THR A 95 1.66 3.71 -7.71
N GLU A 96 2.08 2.71 -8.47
CA GLU A 96 1.21 1.65 -8.99
C GLU A 96 0.63 0.77 -7.88
N VAL A 97 1.42 0.54 -6.83
CA VAL A 97 0.98 -0.21 -5.65
C VAL A 97 -0.04 0.60 -4.85
N LEU A 98 0.18 1.90 -4.70
CA LEU A 98 -0.81 2.80 -4.09
C LEU A 98 -2.11 2.84 -4.88
N ARG A 99 -2.06 2.85 -6.21
CA ARG A 99 -3.25 2.74 -7.08
C ARG A 99 -3.99 1.42 -6.86
N CYS A 100 -3.27 0.30 -6.75
CA CYS A 100 -3.88 -0.99 -6.44
C CYS A 100 -4.60 -0.96 -5.08
N ILE A 101 -3.96 -0.46 -4.02
CA ILE A 101 -4.58 -0.32 -2.70
C ILE A 101 -5.84 0.55 -2.78
N THR A 102 -5.76 1.69 -3.47
CA THR A 102 -6.89 2.62 -3.65
C THR A 102 -8.06 1.94 -4.36
N ALA A 103 -7.78 1.18 -5.42
CA ALA A 103 -8.81 0.46 -6.17
C ALA A 103 -9.49 -0.61 -5.30
N VAL A 104 -8.72 -1.36 -4.51
CA VAL A 104 -9.26 -2.38 -3.60
C VAL A 104 -10.07 -1.73 -2.48
N GLU A 105 -9.61 -0.62 -1.88
CA GLU A 105 -10.35 0.07 -0.82
C GLU A 105 -11.67 0.67 -1.33
N LYS A 106 -11.67 1.32 -2.50
CA LYS A 106 -12.89 1.84 -3.13
C LYS A 106 -13.86 0.74 -3.53
N GLY A 107 -13.33 -0.33 -4.13
CA GLY A 107 -14.15 -1.50 -4.47
C GLY A 107 -14.74 -2.16 -3.22
N ALA A 108 -13.97 -2.29 -2.14
CA ALA A 108 -14.46 -2.81 -0.87
C ALA A 108 -15.56 -1.92 -0.27
N ALA A 109 -15.41 -0.59 -0.32
CA ALA A 109 -16.47 0.32 0.12
C ALA A 109 -17.77 0.11 -0.65
N TYR A 110 -17.68 -0.06 -1.97
CA TYR A 110 -18.83 -0.34 -2.84
C TYR A 110 -19.47 -1.70 -2.54
N GLU A 111 -18.71 -2.77 -2.38
CA GLU A 111 -19.25 -4.10 -2.08
C GLU A 111 -19.89 -4.14 -0.68
N LEU A 112 -19.33 -3.43 0.31
CA LEU A 112 -19.94 -3.31 1.63
C LEU A 112 -21.30 -2.59 1.57
N GLU A 113 -21.41 -1.51 0.80
CA GLU A 113 -22.67 -0.79 0.58
C GLU A 113 -23.70 -1.67 -0.13
N LYS A 114 -23.30 -2.35 -1.19
CA LYS A 114 -24.14 -3.27 -1.97
C LYS A 114 -24.70 -4.39 -1.11
N GLU A 115 -23.87 -5.04 -0.29
CA GLU A 115 -24.30 -6.09 0.63
C GLU A 115 -25.20 -5.56 1.76
N PHE A 116 -24.90 -4.37 2.29
CA PHE A 116 -25.78 -3.69 3.25
C PHE A 116 -27.17 -3.46 2.65
N ASN A 117 -27.26 -2.95 1.42
CA ASN A 117 -28.54 -2.70 0.75
C ASN A 117 -29.28 -4.01 0.44
N ARG A 118 -28.56 -5.07 0.08
CA ARG A 118 -29.13 -6.40 -0.17
C ARG A 118 -29.72 -7.04 1.09
N LEU A 119 -29.04 -6.88 2.24
CA LEU A 119 -29.44 -7.48 3.51
C LEU A 119 -30.45 -6.63 4.29
N GLY A 120 -30.53 -5.31 4.03
CA GLY A 120 -31.35 -4.37 4.79
C GLY A 120 -30.87 -4.16 6.24
N ARG A 121 -29.66 -4.60 6.57
CA ARG A 121 -29.02 -4.45 7.89
C ARG A 121 -27.51 -4.35 7.77
N LYS A 122 -26.85 -3.90 8.84
CA LYS A 122 -25.39 -3.91 8.90
C LYS A 122 -24.84 -5.34 8.81
N LEU A 123 -23.68 -5.43 8.16
CA LEU A 123 -22.95 -6.69 7.98
C LEU A 123 -22.23 -7.07 9.28
N ASN A 124 -22.23 -8.36 9.57
CA ASN A 124 -21.33 -8.90 10.58
C ASN A 124 -19.88 -9.02 10.02
N LYS A 125 -18.96 -9.46 10.87
CA LYS A 125 -17.54 -9.59 10.54
C LYS A 125 -17.30 -10.53 9.36
N GLU A 126 -17.97 -11.67 9.35
CA GLU A 126 -17.82 -12.74 8.37
C GLU A 126 -18.35 -12.28 7.00
N GLU A 127 -19.52 -11.67 6.96
CA GLU A 127 -20.13 -11.14 5.74
C GLU A 127 -19.28 -10.04 5.11
N ALA A 128 -18.81 -9.09 5.92
CA ALA A 128 -17.93 -8.02 5.45
C ALA A 128 -16.56 -8.56 4.96
N SER A 129 -16.01 -9.57 5.66
CA SER A 129 -14.77 -10.20 5.23
C SER A 129 -14.93 -10.93 3.90
N ALA A 130 -16.02 -11.67 3.72
CA ALA A 130 -16.32 -12.38 2.47
C ALA A 130 -16.49 -11.41 1.29
N ALA A 131 -17.15 -10.27 1.48
CA ALA A 131 -17.30 -9.25 0.45
C ALA A 131 -15.94 -8.70 -0.02
N ILE A 132 -15.02 -8.39 0.91
CA ILE A 132 -13.68 -7.90 0.58
C ILE A 132 -12.83 -9.00 -0.09
N GLU A 133 -12.90 -10.24 0.38
CA GLU A 133 -12.18 -11.37 -0.21
C GLU A 133 -12.67 -11.68 -1.63
N SER A 134 -13.97 -11.66 -1.85
CA SER A 134 -14.57 -11.87 -3.17
C SER A 134 -14.08 -10.83 -4.19
N LEU A 135 -13.99 -9.55 -3.78
CA LEU A 135 -13.43 -8.51 -4.61
C LEU A 135 -11.95 -8.78 -4.93
N ALA A 136 -11.15 -9.13 -3.93
CA ALA A 136 -9.71 -9.35 -4.10
C ALA A 136 -9.38 -10.57 -4.99
N THR A 137 -10.25 -11.57 -4.99
CA THR A 137 -10.12 -12.78 -5.83
C THR A 137 -10.85 -12.67 -7.17
N HIS A 138 -11.48 -11.54 -7.44
CA HIS A 138 -12.20 -11.34 -8.70
C HIS A 138 -11.21 -11.29 -9.88
N PRO A 139 -11.53 -11.90 -11.04
CA PRO A 139 -10.64 -11.97 -12.21
C PRO A 139 -10.11 -10.61 -12.68
N PHE A 140 -10.85 -9.53 -12.50
CA PHE A 140 -10.40 -8.17 -12.87
C PHE A 140 -9.41 -7.55 -11.87
N THR A 141 -9.45 -7.92 -10.61
CA THR A 141 -8.56 -7.34 -9.57
C THR A 141 -7.31 -8.17 -9.36
N THR A 142 -7.40 -9.49 -9.52
CA THR A 142 -6.29 -10.43 -9.31
C THR A 142 -5.00 -10.04 -10.04
N PRO A 143 -5.00 -9.67 -11.35
CA PRO A 143 -3.76 -9.31 -12.04
C PRO A 143 -3.06 -8.08 -11.42
N PHE A 144 -3.82 -7.08 -11.00
CA PHE A 144 -3.26 -5.88 -10.36
C PHE A 144 -2.68 -6.19 -8.98
N ILE A 145 -3.35 -7.05 -8.22
CA ILE A 145 -2.87 -7.51 -6.92
C ILE A 145 -1.58 -8.33 -7.08
N GLU A 146 -1.51 -9.23 -8.06
CA GLU A 146 -0.30 -10.02 -8.33
C GLU A 146 0.87 -9.15 -8.78
N GLN A 147 0.61 -8.14 -9.60
CA GLN A 147 1.62 -7.16 -10.00
C GLN A 147 2.15 -6.38 -8.80
N ALA A 148 1.26 -5.90 -7.92
CA ALA A 148 1.64 -5.20 -6.69
C ALA A 148 2.48 -6.11 -5.77
N ARG A 149 2.08 -7.38 -5.59
CA ARG A 149 2.85 -8.38 -4.83
C ARG A 149 4.24 -8.60 -5.41
N THR A 150 4.33 -8.81 -6.72
CA THR A 150 5.59 -9.04 -7.43
C THR A 150 6.54 -7.86 -7.24
N LYS A 151 6.04 -6.65 -7.43
CA LYS A 151 6.84 -5.44 -7.32
C LYS A 151 7.37 -5.23 -5.89
N MET A 152 6.50 -5.36 -4.89
CA MET A 152 6.89 -5.17 -3.49
C MET A 152 7.75 -6.32 -2.95
N ALA A 153 7.42 -7.57 -3.27
CA ALA A 153 8.21 -8.72 -2.83
C ALA A 153 9.63 -8.68 -3.38
N SER A 154 9.79 -8.32 -4.66
CA SER A 154 11.10 -8.25 -5.32
C SER A 154 11.95 -7.12 -4.74
N ARG A 155 11.36 -5.95 -4.48
CA ARG A 155 12.04 -4.84 -3.82
C ARG A 155 12.47 -5.19 -2.39
N ASP A 156 11.60 -5.86 -1.66
CA ASP A 156 11.77 -6.10 -0.23
C ASP A 156 12.48 -7.42 0.09
N LEU A 157 13.04 -8.09 -0.92
CA LEU A 157 13.68 -9.40 -0.77
C LEU A 157 14.73 -9.42 0.35
N SER A 158 15.54 -8.36 0.46
CA SER A 158 16.62 -8.25 1.42
C SER A 158 16.14 -8.09 2.88
N PHE A 159 14.89 -7.72 3.08
CA PHE A 159 14.28 -7.53 4.42
C PHE A 159 13.49 -8.75 4.87
N ARG A 160 13.27 -9.73 3.98
CA ARG A 160 12.45 -10.90 4.27
C ARG A 160 13.32 -12.06 4.77
N ASP A 161 13.14 -12.42 6.01
CA ASP A 161 13.74 -13.63 6.60
C ASP A 161 12.95 -14.90 6.25
N ALA A 162 13.37 -16.03 6.85
CA ALA A 162 12.74 -17.33 6.63
C ALA A 162 11.26 -17.38 7.06
N GLU A 163 10.86 -16.58 8.04
CA GLU A 163 9.49 -16.55 8.57
C GLU A 163 8.54 -15.73 7.68
N HIS A 164 9.06 -14.74 6.96
CA HIS A 164 8.29 -13.81 6.14
C HIS A 164 8.29 -14.13 4.64
N LYS A 165 8.42 -15.41 4.28
CA LYS A 165 8.49 -15.86 2.87
C LYS A 165 7.14 -15.99 2.15
N LYS A 166 6.03 -15.46 2.69
CA LYS A 166 4.70 -15.56 2.09
C LYS A 166 4.63 -15.04 0.65
N LEU A 167 5.43 -14.03 0.33
CA LEU A 167 5.53 -13.48 -1.01
C LEU A 167 6.69 -14.05 -1.85
N GLY A 168 7.38 -15.09 -1.37
CA GLY A 168 8.56 -15.65 -2.03
C GLY A 168 8.32 -16.08 -3.48
N GLN A 169 7.14 -16.59 -3.79
CA GLN A 169 6.75 -17.00 -5.15
C GLN A 169 6.57 -15.82 -6.12
N TYR A 170 6.41 -14.59 -5.61
CA TYR A 170 6.25 -13.38 -6.43
C TYR A 170 7.56 -12.64 -6.70
N ILE A 171 8.67 -13.13 -6.14
CA ILE A 171 9.97 -12.49 -6.34
C ILE A 171 10.40 -12.64 -7.80
N ARG A 172 10.75 -11.52 -8.42
CA ARG A 172 11.29 -11.39 -9.77
C ARG A 172 12.47 -10.42 -9.76
N SER A 173 13.23 -10.40 -10.83
CA SER A 173 14.22 -9.34 -11.02
C SER A 173 13.56 -7.98 -10.99
N VAL A 174 14.11 -7.08 -10.19
CA VAL A 174 13.62 -5.69 -10.11
C VAL A 174 14.07 -4.96 -11.36
N ASP A 175 13.16 -4.21 -11.97
CA ASP A 175 13.51 -3.35 -13.10
C ASP A 175 14.57 -2.32 -12.66
N PRO A 176 15.60 -2.06 -13.46
CA PRO A 176 16.64 -1.08 -13.13
C PRO A 176 16.09 0.30 -12.76
N GLU A 177 15.04 0.77 -13.44
CA GLU A 177 14.40 2.06 -13.14
C GLU A 177 13.74 2.04 -11.76
N ASP A 178 13.05 0.96 -11.40
CA ASP A 178 12.43 0.79 -10.09
C ASP A 178 13.48 0.69 -8.98
N PHE A 179 14.61 0.05 -9.25
CA PHE A 179 15.72 -0.04 -8.31
C PHE A 179 16.38 1.32 -8.09
N GLU A 180 16.62 2.11 -9.15
CA GLU A 180 17.13 3.47 -9.05
C GLU A 180 16.17 4.39 -8.30
N ARG A 181 14.86 4.27 -8.55
CA ARG A 181 13.82 4.98 -7.79
C ARG A 181 13.88 4.64 -6.31
N PHE A 182 14.09 3.38 -5.97
CA PHE A 182 14.22 2.91 -4.59
C PHE A 182 15.50 3.45 -3.92
N LEU A 183 16.63 3.41 -4.59
CA LEU A 183 17.90 3.93 -4.05
C LEU A 183 17.90 5.44 -3.87
N GLY A 184 17.03 6.15 -4.56
CA GLY A 184 16.90 7.60 -4.45
C GLY A 184 18.15 8.37 -4.88
N GLU A 185 18.94 7.84 -5.82
CA GLU A 185 20.21 8.44 -6.26
C GLU A 185 20.08 9.84 -6.84
N LYS A 186 18.87 10.24 -7.26
CA LYS A 186 18.54 11.60 -7.70
C LYS A 186 17.27 12.13 -7.01
N SER A 187 17.09 11.81 -5.75
CA SER A 187 15.91 12.19 -5.02
C SER A 187 15.83 13.70 -4.76
N LYS A 188 14.68 14.29 -5.04
CA LYS A 188 14.34 15.66 -4.67
C LYS A 188 13.76 15.68 -3.27
N SER A 189 14.04 16.71 -2.47
CA SER A 189 13.37 16.87 -1.18
C SER A 189 11.85 17.08 -1.37
N LEU A 190 11.05 16.73 -0.36
CA LEU A 190 9.61 16.97 -0.38
C LEU A 190 9.28 18.43 -0.69
N GLU A 191 10.07 19.37 -0.14
CA GLU A 191 9.93 20.81 -0.41
C GLU A 191 10.15 21.16 -1.87
N GLN A 192 11.12 20.53 -2.54
CA GLN A 192 11.36 20.72 -3.96
C GLN A 192 10.20 20.17 -4.79
N GLN A 193 9.65 19.01 -4.43
CA GLN A 193 8.50 18.43 -5.11
C GLN A 193 7.24 19.29 -4.92
N ILE A 194 6.98 19.77 -3.70
CA ILE A 194 5.88 20.70 -3.42
C ILE A 194 6.02 21.97 -4.27
N LYS A 195 7.25 22.51 -4.40
CA LYS A 195 7.50 23.71 -5.18
C LYS A 195 7.31 23.49 -6.68
N GLU A 196 7.75 22.34 -7.21
CA GLU A 196 7.61 21.99 -8.63
C GLU A 196 6.17 21.63 -9.01
N HIS A 197 5.41 21.04 -8.08
CA HIS A 197 4.02 20.65 -8.30
C HIS A 197 3.00 21.59 -7.63
N ARG A 198 3.40 22.82 -7.36
CA ARG A 198 2.54 23.84 -6.73
C ARG A 198 1.17 23.97 -7.39
N ASP A 199 1.11 23.86 -8.71
CA ASP A 199 -0.13 23.98 -9.48
C ASP A 199 -1.07 22.79 -9.23
N VAL A 200 -0.52 21.61 -8.94
CA VAL A 200 -1.31 20.43 -8.56
C VAL A 200 -1.90 20.62 -7.16
N PHE A 201 -1.12 21.14 -6.21
CA PHE A 201 -1.61 21.44 -4.86
C PHE A 201 -2.68 22.51 -4.85
N LEU A 202 -2.56 23.54 -5.68
CA LEU A 202 -3.59 24.58 -5.81
C LEU A 202 -4.91 24.01 -6.35
N ARG A 203 -4.84 23.19 -7.39
CA ARG A 203 -6.04 22.49 -7.94
C ARG A 203 -6.70 21.52 -6.96
N LEU A 204 -5.94 20.92 -6.04
CA LEU A 204 -6.47 20.00 -5.01
C LEU A 204 -7.11 20.75 -3.84
N LYS A 205 -6.71 22.00 -3.61
CA LYS A 205 -7.26 22.85 -2.54
C LYS A 205 -8.64 23.43 -2.91
N ASP A 206 -8.91 23.60 -4.19
CA ASP A 206 -10.15 24.21 -4.70
C ASP A 206 -11.26 23.17 -4.98
N LYS A 207 -11.04 21.91 -4.59
CA LYS A 207 -12.01 20.81 -4.59
C LYS A 207 -12.36 20.38 -3.16
#